data_ed9dd214388aa868bec0010197d83966
#
_entry.id   ed9dd214388aa868bec0010197d83966
#
_cell.length_a   1.000
_cell.length_b   1.000
_cell.length_c   1.000
_cell.angle_alpha   90.00
_cell.angle_beta   90.00
_cell.angle_gamma   90.00
#
_symmetry.space_group_name_H-M   'P 1'
#
loop_
_entity.id
_entity.type
_entity.pdbx_description
1 polymer ?
#
loop_
_entity_poly.entity_id
_entity_poly.type
_entity_poly.pdbx_seq_one_letter_code
_entity_poly.pdbx_strand_id
1 'polypeptide(L)'
;MTTTYTALPVPPATLTALRARDDAGRPCTPYEDPEGGAPLRCCLRRSRPGELIALVSYAPLRRWAAGAGVDPGAYDEQGPVFVHGAECGGPPAGSGLPFTNAGALRTVRRYDAGGRILGGRVLTLPEAGAEAGAEAGADAGAEAVDQALSEAFADPRTALVHVRAAEYGCFLFEVRRPGP
;
A
#
# COMPACT_ATOMS: atom_id res chain seq x y z
N MET A 1 -13.49 11.73 8.04
CA MET A 1 -13.54 12.36 6.70
C MET A 1 -13.68 11.33 5.61
N THR A 2 -14.42 11.65 4.54
CA THR A 2 -14.59 10.73 3.40
C THR A 2 -13.49 11.06 2.39
N THR A 3 -12.56 10.13 2.17
CA THR A 3 -11.53 10.26 1.13
C THR A 3 -12.13 9.98 -0.25
N THR A 4 -11.60 10.65 -1.29
CA THR A 4 -12.04 10.47 -2.69
C THR A 4 -11.59 9.12 -3.25
N TYR A 5 -10.45 8.62 -2.77
CA TYR A 5 -9.78 7.43 -3.28
C TYR A 5 -9.84 6.27 -2.28
N THR A 6 -9.82 5.07 -2.83
CA THR A 6 -9.82 3.82 -2.05
C THR A 6 -8.46 3.15 -2.14
N ALA A 7 -7.85 2.89 -0.98
CA ALA A 7 -6.66 2.06 -0.89
C ALA A 7 -7.03 0.59 -1.13
N LEU A 8 -6.32 -0.06 -2.05
CA LEU A 8 -6.53 -1.46 -2.38
C LEU A 8 -5.52 -2.33 -1.63
N PRO A 9 -5.98 -3.32 -0.86
CA PRO A 9 -5.12 -4.32 -0.24
C PRO A 9 -4.57 -5.29 -1.29
N VAL A 10 -3.59 -6.09 -0.91
CA VAL A 10 -3.17 -7.24 -1.73
C VAL A 10 -4.36 -8.18 -1.90
N PRO A 11 -4.74 -8.53 -3.16
CA PRO A 11 -5.93 -9.34 -3.43
C PRO A 11 -5.89 -10.73 -2.78
N PRO A 12 -7.03 -11.32 -2.36
CA PRO A 12 -7.08 -12.63 -1.70
C PRO A 12 -6.40 -13.76 -2.47
N ALA A 13 -6.61 -13.86 -3.78
CA ALA A 13 -5.94 -14.85 -4.62
C ALA A 13 -4.41 -14.69 -4.62
N THR A 14 -3.93 -13.45 -4.62
CA THR A 14 -2.51 -13.14 -4.50
C THR A 14 -1.97 -13.54 -3.12
N LEU A 15 -2.71 -13.25 -2.05
CA LEU A 15 -2.32 -13.65 -0.68
C LEU A 15 -2.20 -15.16 -0.54
N THR A 16 -3.13 -15.92 -1.13
CA THR A 16 -3.05 -17.40 -1.15
C THR A 16 -1.76 -17.85 -1.84
N ALA A 17 -1.41 -17.27 -2.98
CA ALA A 17 -0.17 -17.59 -3.68
C ALA A 17 1.08 -17.22 -2.85
N LEU A 18 1.12 -16.01 -2.27
CA LEU A 18 2.25 -15.52 -1.47
C LEU A 18 2.47 -16.34 -0.18
N ARG A 19 1.40 -16.87 0.42
CA ARG A 19 1.48 -17.77 1.59
C ARG A 19 2.05 -19.14 1.26
N ALA A 20 1.95 -19.58 0.02
CA ALA A 20 2.62 -20.78 -0.45
C ALA A 20 4.06 -20.51 -0.86
N ARG A 21 4.27 -19.51 -1.71
CA ARG A 21 5.56 -19.09 -2.25
C ARG A 21 5.52 -17.62 -2.63
N ASP A 22 6.51 -16.85 -2.17
CA ASP A 22 6.61 -15.43 -2.46
C ASP A 22 7.06 -15.13 -3.90
N ASP A 23 7.04 -13.86 -4.30
CA ASP A 23 7.39 -13.45 -5.67
C ASP A 23 8.89 -13.58 -5.99
N ALA A 24 9.73 -13.85 -4.99
CA ALA A 24 11.13 -14.23 -5.16
C ALA A 24 11.33 -15.76 -5.20
N GLY A 25 10.25 -16.53 -5.17
CA GLY A 25 10.31 -17.99 -5.23
C GLY A 25 10.62 -18.68 -3.88
N ARG A 26 10.55 -17.98 -2.75
CA ARG A 26 10.84 -18.51 -1.43
C ARG A 26 9.55 -19.02 -0.74
N PRO A 27 9.65 -20.11 0.07
CA PRO A 27 8.51 -20.52 0.88
C PRO A 27 8.16 -19.44 1.90
N CYS A 28 6.89 -19.26 2.16
CA CYS A 28 6.42 -18.37 3.23
C CYS A 28 6.60 -19.05 4.58
N THR A 29 7.17 -18.34 5.54
CA THR A 29 7.37 -18.81 6.91
C THR A 29 6.73 -17.84 7.88
N PRO A 30 5.48 -18.08 8.31
CA PRO A 30 4.82 -17.25 9.31
C PRO A 30 5.50 -17.35 10.67
N TYR A 31 5.41 -16.23 11.42
CA TYR A 31 5.92 -16.14 12.80
C TYR A 31 4.99 -15.25 13.63
N GLU A 32 5.04 -15.41 14.93
CA GLU A 32 4.33 -14.56 15.88
C GLU A 32 5.05 -13.20 16.01
N ASP A 33 4.34 -12.11 15.83
CA ASP A 33 4.86 -10.75 15.99
C ASP A 33 4.74 -10.33 17.47
N PRO A 34 5.83 -10.34 18.24
CA PRO A 34 5.73 -10.10 19.68
C PRO A 34 5.44 -8.63 20.02
N GLU A 35 5.85 -7.70 19.17
CA GLU A 35 5.74 -6.26 19.41
C GLU A 35 4.53 -5.63 18.71
N GLY A 36 4.11 -6.20 17.60
CA GLY A 36 3.11 -5.60 16.73
C GLY A 36 3.66 -4.39 15.94
N GLY A 37 2.78 -3.69 15.25
CA GLY A 37 3.12 -2.46 14.53
C GLY A 37 3.56 -2.67 13.07
N ALA A 38 3.71 -3.92 12.60
CA ALA A 38 4.04 -4.22 11.21
C ALA A 38 2.88 -3.78 10.28
N PRO A 39 3.14 -3.03 9.19
CA PRO A 39 2.09 -2.60 8.28
C PRO A 39 1.65 -3.77 7.38
N LEU A 40 0.45 -4.29 7.63
CA LEU A 40 -0.11 -5.47 6.95
C LEU A 40 -0.80 -5.07 5.65
N ARG A 41 -0.34 -5.63 4.51
CA ARG A 41 -0.88 -5.29 3.16
C ARG A 41 -2.15 -6.06 2.82
N CYS A 42 -2.50 -7.07 3.60
CA CYS A 42 -3.73 -7.86 3.41
C CYS A 42 -4.98 -7.19 3.97
N CYS A 43 -4.87 -6.38 5.03
CA CYS A 43 -5.99 -5.71 5.69
C CYS A 43 -5.75 -4.21 5.96
N LEU A 44 -4.63 -3.66 5.48
CA LEU A 44 -4.28 -2.24 5.51
C LEU A 44 -4.27 -1.62 6.93
N ARG A 45 -3.96 -2.43 7.94
CA ARG A 45 -3.72 -1.99 9.32
C ARG A 45 -2.36 -2.44 9.83
N ARG A 46 -1.99 -1.97 10.99
CA ARG A 46 -0.81 -2.51 11.69
C ARG A 46 -1.14 -3.80 12.43
N SER A 47 -0.16 -4.70 12.55
CA SER A 47 -0.28 -5.89 13.38
C SER A 47 -0.43 -5.52 14.86
N ARG A 48 -1.04 -6.42 15.61
CA ARG A 48 -1.09 -6.37 17.07
C ARG A 48 -0.06 -7.34 17.65
N PRO A 49 0.41 -7.12 18.88
CA PRO A 49 1.25 -8.08 19.56
C PRO A 49 0.62 -9.48 19.58
N GLY A 50 1.41 -10.51 19.27
CA GLY A 50 0.98 -11.91 19.24
C GLY A 50 0.27 -12.34 17.94
N GLU A 51 0.09 -11.47 16.95
CA GLU A 51 -0.50 -11.87 15.66
C GLU A 51 0.48 -12.69 14.82
N LEU A 52 -0.04 -13.72 14.15
CA LEU A 52 0.74 -14.56 13.22
C LEU A 52 0.87 -13.80 11.88
N ILE A 53 2.07 -13.35 11.57
CA ILE A 53 2.38 -12.59 10.35
C ILE A 53 3.46 -13.29 9.54
N ALA A 54 3.65 -12.85 8.31
CA ALA A 54 4.76 -13.28 7.46
C ALA A 54 5.35 -12.09 6.72
N LEU A 55 6.68 -12.10 6.55
CA LEU A 55 7.39 -11.20 5.67
C LEU A 55 7.64 -11.91 4.34
N VAL A 56 7.06 -11.40 3.27
CA VAL A 56 7.12 -12.01 1.94
C VAL A 56 7.59 -11.00 0.90
N SER A 57 8.28 -11.46 -0.14
CA SER A 57 8.58 -10.64 -1.30
C SER A 57 7.34 -10.50 -2.18
N TYR A 58 7.01 -9.27 -2.55
CA TYR A 58 5.83 -8.94 -3.35
C TYR A 58 6.19 -8.03 -4.52
N ALA A 59 5.69 -8.35 -5.71
CA ALA A 59 5.88 -7.59 -6.94
C ALA A 59 4.53 -7.01 -7.42
N PRO A 60 4.06 -5.89 -6.84
CA PRO A 60 2.71 -5.37 -7.09
C PRO A 60 2.48 -5.02 -8.56
N LEU A 61 3.45 -4.37 -9.21
CA LEU A 61 3.31 -3.97 -10.61
C LEU A 61 3.30 -5.16 -11.56
N ARG A 62 4.16 -6.17 -11.33
CA ARG A 62 4.18 -7.41 -12.11
C ARG A 62 2.82 -8.11 -12.08
N ARG A 63 2.24 -8.22 -10.89
CA ARG A 63 0.94 -8.88 -10.71
C ARG A 63 -0.21 -8.10 -11.34
N TRP A 64 -0.21 -6.78 -11.19
CA TRP A 64 -1.16 -5.90 -11.85
C TRP A 64 -1.04 -6.02 -13.38
N ALA A 65 0.17 -5.94 -13.91
CA ALA A 65 0.46 -6.01 -15.35
C ALA A 65 0.02 -7.35 -15.96
N ALA A 66 0.28 -8.46 -15.25
CA ALA A 66 -0.20 -9.79 -15.67
C ALA A 66 -1.73 -9.84 -15.74
N GLY A 67 -2.45 -9.25 -14.77
CA GLY A 67 -3.90 -9.14 -14.79
C GLY A 67 -4.45 -8.21 -15.88
N ALA A 68 -3.69 -7.18 -16.26
CA ALA A 68 -4.03 -6.24 -17.32
C ALA A 68 -3.60 -6.72 -18.72
N GLY A 69 -2.83 -7.80 -18.83
CA GLY A 69 -2.31 -8.31 -20.10
C GLY A 69 -1.25 -7.40 -20.72
N VAL A 70 -0.47 -6.69 -19.91
CA VAL A 70 0.58 -5.77 -20.35
C VAL A 70 1.95 -6.17 -19.80
N ASP A 71 3.03 -5.70 -20.43
CA ASP A 71 4.40 -5.92 -20.00
C ASP A 71 4.98 -4.59 -19.50
N PRO A 72 5.26 -4.44 -18.18
CA PRO A 72 5.88 -3.24 -17.62
C PRO A 72 7.37 -3.15 -17.94
N GLY A 73 7.96 -4.18 -18.53
CA GLY A 73 9.40 -4.24 -18.87
C GLY A 73 10.29 -4.14 -17.62
N ALA A 74 11.25 -3.25 -17.65
CA ALA A 74 12.23 -3.07 -16.57
C ALA A 74 11.64 -2.44 -15.28
N TYR A 75 10.37 -2.01 -15.28
CA TYR A 75 9.71 -1.44 -14.09
C TYR A 75 9.15 -2.52 -13.15
N ASP A 76 9.60 -3.74 -13.29
CA ASP A 76 9.23 -4.90 -12.46
C ASP A 76 9.94 -4.88 -11.11
N GLU A 77 9.40 -4.11 -10.17
CA GLU A 77 9.91 -4.02 -8.81
C GLU A 77 9.29 -5.06 -7.88
N GLN A 78 10.11 -5.67 -7.05
CA GLN A 78 9.66 -6.49 -5.91
C GLN A 78 10.34 -6.05 -4.63
N GLY A 79 9.68 -6.27 -3.51
CA GLY A 79 10.21 -5.90 -2.21
C GLY A 79 9.47 -6.56 -1.05
N PRO A 80 10.00 -6.42 0.18
CA PRO A 80 9.41 -7.04 1.36
C PRO A 80 8.10 -6.34 1.75
N VAL A 81 7.09 -7.14 2.07
CA VAL A 81 5.82 -6.68 2.66
C VAL A 81 5.38 -7.64 3.76
N PHE A 82 4.74 -7.10 4.80
CA PHE A 82 4.09 -7.90 5.82
C PHE A 82 2.64 -8.23 5.42
N VAL A 83 2.25 -9.46 5.66
CA VAL A 83 0.88 -9.97 5.53
C VAL A 83 0.55 -10.85 6.73
N HIS A 84 -0.73 -11.11 7.00
CA HIS A 84 -1.09 -12.16 7.96
C HIS A 84 -0.67 -13.54 7.44
N GLY A 85 -0.19 -14.38 8.32
CA GLY A 85 0.15 -15.77 8.02
C GLY A 85 -1.05 -16.64 7.65
N ALA A 86 -2.28 -16.19 7.99
CA ALA A 86 -3.55 -16.82 7.69
C ALA A 86 -4.53 -15.81 7.09
N GLU A 87 -5.72 -16.26 6.68
CA GLU A 87 -6.78 -15.37 6.20
C GLU A 87 -7.26 -14.40 7.30
N CYS A 88 -7.47 -13.14 6.93
CA CYS A 88 -7.84 -12.06 7.87
C CYS A 88 -9.11 -11.28 7.46
N GLY A 89 -9.79 -11.68 6.39
CA GLY A 89 -11.01 -11.02 5.90
C GLY A 89 -10.81 -9.68 5.20
N GLY A 90 -9.57 -9.18 5.07
CA GLY A 90 -9.28 -7.89 4.44
C GLY A 90 -9.55 -6.67 5.32
N PRO A 91 -9.48 -5.44 4.75
CA PRO A 91 -9.79 -4.21 5.48
C PRO A 91 -11.29 -4.08 5.77
N PRO A 92 -11.68 -3.47 6.90
CA PRO A 92 -13.08 -3.14 7.16
C PRO A 92 -13.65 -2.22 6.07
N ALA A 93 -14.95 -2.37 5.80
CA ALA A 93 -15.63 -1.47 4.87
C ALA A 93 -15.57 -0.02 5.37
N GLY A 94 -15.30 0.93 4.47
CA GLY A 94 -15.23 2.35 4.81
C GLY A 94 -13.94 2.75 5.52
N SER A 95 -12.93 1.90 5.58
CA SER A 95 -11.59 2.29 6.03
C SER A 95 -11.07 3.42 5.14
N GLY A 96 -10.62 4.52 5.74
CA GLY A 96 -9.95 5.62 5.04
C GLY A 96 -8.59 5.20 4.45
N LEU A 97 -7.81 6.18 4.02
CA LEU A 97 -6.44 5.93 3.54
C LEU A 97 -5.55 5.47 4.70
N PRO A 98 -4.88 4.31 4.58
CA PRO A 98 -4.12 3.73 5.68
C PRO A 98 -2.71 4.30 5.79
N PHE A 99 -2.07 4.06 6.93
CA PHE A 99 -0.65 4.37 7.18
C PHE A 99 -0.30 5.86 7.04
N THR A 100 -1.21 6.73 7.46
CA THR A 100 -1.13 8.19 7.38
C THR A 100 -0.65 8.84 8.68
N ASN A 101 0.24 8.17 9.41
CA ASN A 101 0.81 8.66 10.65
C ASN A 101 1.51 10.01 10.45
N ALA A 102 1.39 10.90 11.43
CA ALA A 102 2.07 12.18 11.46
C ALA A 102 3.59 12.05 11.26
N GLY A 103 4.17 12.97 10.50
CA GLY A 103 5.60 13.01 10.18
C GLY A 103 6.10 11.92 9.24
N ALA A 104 5.28 10.96 8.87
CA ALA A 104 5.69 9.87 7.99
C ALA A 104 5.98 10.36 6.56
N LEU A 105 6.97 9.75 5.90
CA LEU A 105 7.30 10.04 4.51
C LEU A 105 6.57 9.06 3.59
N ARG A 106 5.89 9.59 2.56
CA ARG A 106 5.18 8.79 1.57
C ARG A 106 5.62 9.16 0.18
N THR A 107 5.80 8.15 -0.66
CA THR A 107 5.97 8.35 -2.11
C THR A 107 4.68 7.96 -2.80
N VAL A 108 4.15 8.87 -3.61
CA VAL A 108 3.04 8.63 -4.55
C VAL A 108 3.65 8.44 -5.93
N ARG A 109 3.71 7.21 -6.43
CA ARG A 109 4.32 6.87 -7.72
C ARG A 109 3.24 6.50 -8.73
N ARG A 110 3.24 7.19 -9.87
CA ARG A 110 2.24 7.05 -10.93
C ARG A 110 2.72 6.13 -12.04
N TYR A 111 1.80 5.32 -12.57
CA TYR A 111 2.05 4.45 -13.71
C TYR A 111 0.97 4.64 -14.79
N ASP A 112 1.37 4.49 -16.04
CA ASP A 112 0.45 4.47 -17.18
C ASP A 112 -0.22 3.09 -17.36
N ALA A 113 -1.09 2.98 -18.37
CA ALA A 113 -1.79 1.73 -18.68
C ALA A 113 -0.86 0.60 -19.16
N GLY A 114 0.38 0.90 -19.54
CA GLY A 114 1.42 -0.09 -19.87
C GLY A 114 2.30 -0.46 -18.67
N GLY A 115 2.05 0.11 -17.49
CA GLY A 115 2.85 -0.13 -16.29
C GLY A 115 4.17 0.65 -16.24
N ARG A 116 4.34 1.69 -17.08
CA ARG A 116 5.54 2.53 -17.06
C ARG A 116 5.39 3.69 -16.09
N ILE A 117 6.47 4.06 -15.42
CA ILE A 117 6.48 5.18 -14.48
C ILE A 117 6.29 6.49 -15.23
N LEU A 118 5.25 7.25 -14.86
CA LEU A 118 4.98 8.61 -15.33
C LEU A 118 5.65 9.67 -14.44
N GLY A 119 5.98 9.32 -13.23
CA GLY A 119 6.58 10.19 -12.23
C GLY A 119 6.14 9.82 -10.82
N GLY A 120 6.55 10.65 -9.87
CA GLY A 120 6.19 10.47 -8.48
C GLY A 120 6.44 11.72 -7.66
N ARG A 121 5.89 11.73 -6.44
CA ARG A 121 6.06 12.80 -5.46
C ARG A 121 6.35 12.19 -4.09
N VAL A 122 7.27 12.80 -3.36
CA VAL A 122 7.49 12.51 -1.95
C VAL A 122 6.71 13.52 -1.12
N LEU A 123 6.02 13.03 -0.09
CA LEU A 123 5.24 13.82 0.86
C LEU A 123 5.82 13.60 2.25
N THR A 124 5.96 14.67 3.02
CA THR A 124 6.03 14.59 4.48
C THR A 124 4.61 14.82 4.99
N LEU A 125 4.05 13.83 5.70
CA LEU A 125 2.72 13.96 6.25
C LEU A 125 2.72 14.97 7.40
N PRO A 126 1.65 15.78 7.56
CA PRO A 126 1.59 16.80 8.60
C PRO A 126 1.87 16.22 9.98
N GLU A 127 2.62 16.97 10.79
CA GLU A 127 2.77 16.68 12.22
C GLU A 127 1.44 16.96 12.94
N ALA A 128 1.10 16.13 13.92
CA ALA A 128 0.01 16.45 14.82
C ALA A 128 0.41 17.70 15.61
N GLY A 129 -0.43 18.73 15.63
CA GLY A 129 -0.20 19.88 16.52
C GLY A 129 -0.02 19.41 17.98
N ALA A 130 0.75 20.12 18.76
CA ALA A 130 1.14 19.74 20.13
C ALA A 130 -0.06 19.42 21.06
N GLU A 131 -1.26 19.90 20.72
CA GLU A 131 -2.51 19.66 21.44
C GLU A 131 -3.48 18.72 20.70
N ALA A 132 -3.15 18.30 19.47
CA ALA A 132 -3.97 17.40 18.66
C ALA A 132 -3.60 15.95 18.96
N GLY A 133 -4.58 15.13 19.32
CA GLY A 133 -4.39 13.69 19.52
C GLY A 133 -3.94 12.96 18.24
N ALA A 134 -3.48 11.72 18.39
CA ALA A 134 -2.98 10.88 17.29
C ALA A 134 -3.99 10.71 16.14
N GLU A 135 -5.30 10.73 16.43
CA GLU A 135 -6.38 10.64 15.44
C GLU A 135 -6.42 11.87 14.52
N ALA A 136 -6.29 13.09 15.07
CA ALA A 136 -6.28 14.32 14.28
C ALA A 136 -5.06 14.38 13.33
N GLY A 137 -3.91 13.87 13.77
CA GLY A 137 -2.73 13.74 12.91
C GLY A 137 -2.90 12.73 11.77
N ALA A 138 -3.61 11.63 12.03
CA ALA A 138 -3.92 10.62 11.02
C ALA A 138 -4.90 11.15 9.97
N ASP A 139 -5.90 11.94 10.38
CA ASP A 139 -6.86 12.58 9.47
C ASP A 139 -6.19 13.60 8.55
N ALA A 140 -5.33 14.47 9.08
CA ALA A 140 -4.56 15.44 8.29
C ALA A 140 -3.60 14.73 7.32
N GLY A 141 -3.01 13.62 7.74
CA GLY A 141 -2.19 12.77 6.89
C GLY A 141 -2.99 12.13 5.76
N ALA A 142 -4.21 11.66 6.04
CA ALA A 142 -5.11 11.09 5.04
C ALA A 142 -5.54 12.14 4.00
N GLU A 143 -5.84 13.36 4.43
CA GLU A 143 -6.14 14.48 3.52
C GLU A 143 -4.96 14.81 2.59
N ALA A 144 -3.75 14.87 3.13
CA ALA A 144 -2.56 15.16 2.35
C ALA A 144 -2.29 14.08 1.28
N VAL A 145 -2.53 12.81 1.62
CA VAL A 145 -2.41 11.70 0.66
C VAL A 145 -3.54 11.76 -0.38
N ASP A 146 -4.79 12.04 0.03
CA ASP A 146 -5.94 12.14 -0.89
C ASP A 146 -5.75 13.28 -1.90
N GLN A 147 -5.24 14.42 -1.45
CA GLN A 147 -4.88 15.53 -2.33
C GLN A 147 -3.78 15.13 -3.33
N ALA A 148 -2.73 14.46 -2.87
CA ALA A 148 -1.66 14.01 -3.75
C ALA A 148 -2.13 12.96 -4.77
N LEU A 149 -3.10 12.12 -4.41
CA LEU A 149 -3.75 11.20 -5.33
C LEU A 149 -4.59 11.95 -6.35
N SER A 150 -5.32 13.00 -5.95
CA SER A 150 -6.09 13.87 -6.86
C SER A 150 -5.17 14.54 -7.90
N GLU A 151 -4.04 15.09 -7.47
CA GLU A 151 -3.02 15.63 -8.37
C GLU A 151 -2.44 14.56 -9.31
N ALA A 152 -2.19 13.34 -8.78
CA ALA A 152 -1.68 12.23 -9.57
C ALA A 152 -2.64 11.80 -10.67
N PHE A 153 -3.93 11.72 -10.37
CA PHE A 153 -4.98 11.31 -11.31
C PHE A 153 -5.52 12.47 -12.17
N ALA A 154 -5.10 13.73 -11.95
CA ALA A 154 -5.35 14.84 -12.86
C ALA A 154 -4.69 14.59 -14.24
N ASP A 155 -3.57 13.86 -14.30
CA ASP A 155 -3.02 13.38 -15.56
C ASP A 155 -3.86 12.18 -16.06
N PRO A 156 -4.55 12.29 -17.22
CA PRO A 156 -5.41 11.23 -17.74
C PRO A 156 -4.65 9.95 -18.10
N ARG A 157 -3.33 10.01 -18.28
CA ARG A 157 -2.49 8.85 -18.55
C ARG A 157 -2.25 7.98 -17.32
N THR A 158 -2.46 8.52 -16.11
CA THR A 158 -2.27 7.76 -14.87
C THR A 158 -3.34 6.67 -14.75
N ALA A 159 -2.95 5.41 -14.87
CA ALA A 159 -3.83 4.26 -14.70
C ALA A 159 -3.90 3.80 -13.25
N LEU A 160 -2.75 3.77 -12.57
CA LEU A 160 -2.65 3.40 -11.16
C LEU A 160 -1.55 4.18 -10.43
N VAL A 161 -1.67 4.17 -9.12
CA VAL A 161 -0.71 4.78 -8.21
C VAL A 161 -0.31 3.76 -7.15
N HIS A 162 0.98 3.64 -6.88
CA HIS A 162 1.48 2.97 -5.68
C HIS A 162 1.89 4.01 -4.64
N VAL A 163 1.31 3.88 -3.46
CA VAL A 163 1.77 4.61 -2.27
C VAL A 163 2.79 3.74 -1.55
N ARG A 164 3.94 4.33 -1.20
CA ARG A 164 5.09 3.64 -0.62
C ARG A 164 5.58 4.38 0.62
N ALA A 165 6.16 3.65 1.57
CA ALA A 165 6.94 4.25 2.66
C ALA A 165 8.28 4.71 2.08
N ALA A 166 8.53 6.02 2.04
CA ALA A 166 9.77 6.54 1.46
C ALA A 166 10.98 6.17 2.29
N GLU A 167 10.83 6.04 3.60
CA GLU A 167 11.88 5.67 4.57
C GLU A 167 12.52 4.30 4.24
N TYR A 168 11.72 3.37 3.70
CA TYR A 168 12.15 1.99 3.42
C TYR A 168 12.01 1.61 1.94
N GLY A 169 11.40 2.47 1.12
CA GLY A 169 11.06 2.16 -0.26
C GLY A 169 9.97 1.09 -0.44
N CYS A 170 9.35 0.62 0.65
CA CYS A 170 8.40 -0.49 0.62
C CYS A 170 7.02 -0.07 0.09
N PHE A 171 6.40 -0.94 -0.72
CA PHE A 171 5.01 -0.82 -1.13
C PHE A 171 4.07 -0.82 0.10
N LEU A 172 3.07 0.07 0.10
CA LEU A 172 2.03 0.14 1.13
C LEU A 172 0.67 -0.31 0.57
N PHE A 173 0.18 0.38 -0.44
CA PHE A 173 -1.09 0.06 -1.10
C PHE A 173 -1.15 0.62 -2.53
N GLU A 174 -2.08 0.09 -3.29
CA GLU A 174 -2.40 0.53 -4.64
C GLU A 174 -3.68 1.37 -4.64
N VAL A 175 -3.73 2.35 -5.53
CA VAL A 175 -4.95 3.11 -5.85
C VAL A 175 -5.13 3.08 -7.35
N ARG A 176 -6.34 2.83 -7.80
CA ARG A 176 -6.72 2.90 -9.21
C ARG A 176 -7.59 4.12 -9.48
N ARG A 177 -7.61 4.55 -10.73
CA ARG A 177 -8.54 5.59 -11.14
C ARG A 177 -9.97 5.15 -10.80
N PRO A 178 -10.78 5.99 -10.11
CA PRO A 178 -12.20 5.71 -9.95
C PRO A 178 -12.83 5.46 -11.32
N GLY A 179 -13.66 4.42 -11.42
CA GLY A 179 -14.44 4.18 -12.64
C GLY A 179 -15.36 5.36 -12.94
N PRO A 180 -15.80 5.51 -14.21
CA PRO A 180 -16.77 6.52 -14.60
C PRO A 180 -18.13 6.27 -13.95
#